data_51fe614931c589087cf84743d84e607c
#
_entry.id   51fe614931c589087cf84743d84e607c
#
_cell.length_a   1.000
_cell.length_b   1.000
_cell.length_c   1.000
_cell.angle_alpha   90.00
_cell.angle_beta   90.00
_cell.angle_gamma   90.00
#
_symmetry.space_group_name_H-M   'P 1'
#
loop_
_entity.id
_entity.type
_entity.pdbx_description
1 polymer ?
#
loop_
_entity_poly.entity_id
_entity_poly.type
_entity_poly.pdbx_seq_one_letter_code
_entity_poly.pdbx_strand_id
1 'polypeptide(L)'
;PFSARCIENEILMYLRKCSAQKTEVSIDEPLNTDWDGNELLLSDILGTDADAVSRPLEDDAERTMLLHAIETLCERDRRIILLRFGIGGTHEATQKEVADLLGISQSYISRLEKRIIAHLRQEMLKQMQC
;
A
#
# COMPACT_ATOMS: atom_id res chain seq x y z
N PRO A 1 37.04 -5.72 48.67
CA PRO A 1 36.88 -7.14 48.37
C PRO A 1 36.27 -7.30 47.00
N PHE A 2 36.94 -8.06 46.16
CA PHE A 2 36.62 -8.26 44.75
C PHE A 2 35.21 -8.89 44.55
N SER A 3 34.85 -9.84 45.40
CA SER A 3 33.57 -10.54 45.36
C SER A 3 32.33 -9.63 45.53
N ALA A 4 32.41 -8.62 46.39
CA ALA A 4 31.31 -7.69 46.59
C ALA A 4 31.03 -6.88 45.33
N ARG A 5 32.04 -6.42 44.60
CA ARG A 5 31.89 -5.71 43.32
C ARG A 5 31.30 -6.59 42.20
N CYS A 6 31.67 -7.88 42.18
CA CYS A 6 31.08 -8.80 41.22
C CYS A 6 29.59 -8.99 41.44
N ILE A 7 29.18 -9.16 42.69
CA ILE A 7 27.76 -9.28 43.06
C ILE A 7 26.99 -8.00 42.73
N GLU A 8 27.56 -6.83 43.06
CA GLU A 8 26.96 -5.54 42.77
C GLU A 8 26.76 -5.32 41.27
N ASN A 9 27.75 -5.65 40.44
CA ASN A 9 27.67 -5.57 38.98
C ASN A 9 26.61 -6.52 38.40
N GLU A 10 26.52 -7.76 38.91
CA GLU A 10 25.48 -8.70 38.48
C GLU A 10 24.09 -8.19 38.80
N ILE A 11 23.86 -7.64 39.98
CA ILE A 11 22.59 -7.03 40.37
C ILE A 11 22.24 -5.84 39.45
N LEU A 12 23.21 -4.96 39.17
CA LEU A 12 23.02 -3.83 38.29
C LEU A 12 22.70 -4.26 36.84
N MET A 13 23.38 -5.29 36.32
CA MET A 13 23.10 -5.86 35.01
C MET A 13 21.70 -6.46 34.96
N TYR A 14 21.28 -7.20 35.98
CA TYR A 14 19.95 -7.77 36.10
C TYR A 14 18.87 -6.66 36.13
N LEU A 15 19.06 -5.61 36.94
CA LEU A 15 18.14 -4.49 37.01
C LEU A 15 18.01 -3.74 35.69
N ARG A 16 19.12 -3.55 34.94
CA ARG A 16 19.10 -2.96 33.60
C ARG A 16 18.31 -3.81 32.60
N LYS A 17 18.50 -5.13 32.66
CA LYS A 17 17.75 -6.08 31.82
C LYS A 17 16.26 -6.06 32.15
N CYS A 18 15.89 -6.08 33.41
CA CYS A 18 14.51 -6.01 33.86
C CYS A 18 13.85 -4.64 33.63
N SER A 19 14.65 -3.56 33.55
CA SER A 19 14.12 -2.22 33.25
C SER A 19 13.54 -2.13 31.84
N ALA A 20 14.10 -2.83 30.86
CA ALA A 20 13.55 -2.92 29.51
C ALA A 20 12.22 -3.69 29.49
N GLN A 21 12.09 -4.74 30.31
CA GLN A 21 10.86 -5.55 30.41
C GLN A 21 9.71 -4.84 31.15
N LYS A 22 10.01 -3.85 32.00
CA LYS A 22 8.97 -3.09 32.70
C LYS A 22 8.09 -2.22 31.79
N THR A 23 8.51 -1.97 30.57
CA THR A 23 7.74 -1.22 29.55
C THR A 23 6.94 -2.15 28.63
N GLU A 24 7.08 -3.46 28.78
CA GLU A 24 6.28 -4.44 28.07
C GLU A 24 4.89 -4.52 28.71
N VAL A 25 3.86 -4.29 27.91
CA VAL A 25 2.44 -4.40 28.30
C VAL A 25 1.92 -5.69 27.67
N SER A 26 1.15 -6.48 28.43
CA SER A 26 0.53 -7.68 27.87
C SER A 26 -0.52 -7.30 26.83
N ILE A 27 -0.57 -8.03 25.72
CA ILE A 27 -1.60 -7.83 24.70
C ILE A 27 -2.99 -8.20 25.19
N ASP A 28 -3.06 -9.07 26.21
CA ASP A 28 -4.31 -9.47 26.88
C ASP A 28 -4.60 -8.60 28.11
N GLU A 29 -3.89 -7.48 28.31
CA GLU A 29 -4.17 -6.59 29.42
C GLU A 29 -5.46 -5.81 29.15
N PRO A 30 -6.43 -5.82 30.10
CA PRO A 30 -7.66 -5.07 29.97
C PRO A 30 -7.39 -3.57 30.07
N LEU A 31 -7.75 -2.84 29.02
CA LEU A 31 -7.64 -1.37 28.98
C LEU A 31 -8.78 -0.70 29.75
N ASN A 32 -9.96 -1.30 29.73
CA ASN A 32 -11.13 -0.81 30.42
C ASN A 32 -12.11 -1.96 30.70
N THR A 33 -12.86 -1.84 31.78
CA THR A 33 -13.95 -2.77 32.11
C THR A 33 -15.25 -2.00 32.13
N ASP A 34 -16.26 -2.45 31.41
CA ASP A 34 -17.57 -1.85 31.33
C ASP A 34 -18.42 -2.18 32.61
N TRP A 35 -19.51 -1.47 32.78
CA TRP A 35 -20.46 -1.66 33.89
C TRP A 35 -21.03 -3.09 33.97
N ASP A 36 -21.13 -3.76 32.83
CA ASP A 36 -21.62 -5.14 32.67
C ASP A 36 -20.50 -6.19 32.85
N GLY A 37 -19.28 -5.75 33.19
CA GLY A 37 -18.14 -6.64 33.39
C GLY A 37 -17.44 -7.11 32.14
N ASN A 38 -17.75 -6.52 30.97
CA ASN A 38 -17.02 -6.82 29.75
C ASN A 38 -15.66 -6.09 29.74
N GLU A 39 -14.60 -6.82 29.48
CA GLU A 39 -13.25 -6.29 29.41
C GLU A 39 -12.88 -5.97 27.95
N LEU A 40 -12.41 -4.74 27.73
CA LEU A 40 -11.82 -4.34 26.45
C LEU A 40 -10.33 -4.60 26.52
N LEU A 41 -9.85 -5.58 25.75
CA LEU A 41 -8.46 -5.97 25.72
C LEU A 41 -7.66 -5.09 24.74
N LEU A 42 -6.35 -4.99 24.97
CA LEU A 42 -5.44 -4.32 24.05
C LEU A 42 -5.44 -5.02 22.66
N SER A 43 -5.60 -6.34 22.64
CA SER A 43 -5.74 -7.15 21.42
C SER A 43 -6.94 -6.77 20.55
N ASP A 44 -8.03 -6.28 21.16
CA ASP A 44 -9.24 -5.88 20.41
C ASP A 44 -9.04 -4.57 19.63
N ILE A 45 -8.14 -3.72 20.13
CA ILE A 45 -7.82 -2.42 19.51
C ILE A 45 -6.67 -2.54 18.51
N LEU A 46 -5.68 -3.38 18.81
CA LEU A 46 -4.52 -3.62 17.94
C LEU A 46 -4.83 -4.69 16.90
N GLY A 47 -5.86 -4.44 16.08
CA GLY A 47 -6.17 -5.29 14.93
C GLY A 47 -5.54 -4.76 13.65
N THR A 48 -5.26 -5.65 12.72
CA THR A 48 -5.07 -5.29 11.30
C THR A 48 -6.44 -5.20 10.63
N ASP A 49 -6.60 -4.29 9.67
CA ASP A 49 -7.79 -4.23 8.83
C ASP A 49 -8.16 -5.63 8.32
N ALA A 50 -9.45 -5.98 8.41
CA ALA A 50 -9.94 -7.27 7.94
C ALA A 50 -9.55 -7.55 6.47
N ASP A 51 -9.42 -6.48 5.67
CA ASP A 51 -9.08 -6.53 4.25
C ASP A 51 -7.57 -6.52 3.98
N ALA A 52 -6.73 -6.46 5.01
CA ALA A 52 -5.27 -6.36 4.83
C ALA A 52 -4.67 -7.57 4.07
N VAL A 53 -5.32 -8.73 4.14
CA VAL A 53 -4.89 -9.96 3.45
C VAL A 53 -5.47 -10.04 2.03
N SER A 54 -6.73 -9.60 1.83
CA SER A 54 -7.41 -9.66 0.53
C SER A 54 -6.99 -8.54 -0.40
N ARG A 55 -6.75 -7.33 0.14
CA ARG A 55 -6.40 -6.13 -0.63
C ARG A 55 -5.22 -6.31 -1.61
N PRO A 56 -4.07 -6.91 -1.24
CA PRO A 56 -2.98 -7.15 -2.19
C PRO A 56 -3.37 -8.08 -3.34
N LEU A 57 -4.27 -9.02 -3.10
CA LEU A 57 -4.75 -9.96 -4.12
C LEU A 57 -5.70 -9.25 -5.10
N GLU A 58 -6.57 -8.40 -4.58
CA GLU A 58 -7.49 -7.57 -5.36
C GLU A 58 -6.71 -6.56 -6.22
N ASP A 59 -5.72 -5.88 -5.64
CA ASP A 59 -4.84 -4.94 -6.35
C ASP A 59 -4.09 -5.63 -7.50
N ASP A 60 -3.59 -6.86 -7.30
CA ASP A 60 -2.87 -7.61 -8.34
C ASP A 60 -3.81 -8.09 -9.45
N ALA A 61 -5.03 -8.50 -9.10
CA ALA A 61 -6.08 -8.85 -10.06
C ALA A 61 -6.49 -7.63 -10.89
N GLU A 62 -6.75 -6.48 -10.27
CA GLU A 62 -7.07 -5.22 -10.94
C GLU A 62 -5.94 -4.76 -11.87
N ARG A 63 -4.71 -4.87 -11.41
CA ARG A 63 -3.53 -4.56 -12.22
C ARG A 63 -3.43 -5.44 -13.47
N THR A 64 -3.68 -6.72 -13.31
CA THR A 64 -3.67 -7.67 -14.43
C THR A 64 -4.77 -7.35 -15.45
N MET A 65 -5.99 -7.07 -14.96
CA MET A 65 -7.11 -6.64 -15.82
C MET A 65 -6.80 -5.34 -16.55
N LEU A 66 -6.17 -4.36 -15.89
CA LEU A 66 -5.76 -3.10 -16.51
C LEU A 66 -4.74 -3.31 -17.62
N LEU A 67 -3.71 -4.13 -17.38
CA LEU A 67 -2.70 -4.45 -18.38
C LEU A 67 -3.31 -5.13 -19.61
N HIS A 68 -4.22 -6.08 -19.39
CA HIS A 68 -4.96 -6.71 -20.48
C HIS A 68 -5.82 -5.71 -21.26
N ALA A 69 -6.52 -4.81 -20.57
CA ALA A 69 -7.30 -3.74 -21.22
C ALA A 69 -6.42 -2.80 -22.05
N ILE A 70 -5.20 -2.49 -21.59
CA ILE A 70 -4.23 -1.67 -22.35
C ILE A 70 -3.76 -2.40 -23.62
N GLU A 71 -3.64 -3.73 -23.59
CA GLU A 71 -3.26 -4.53 -24.76
C GLU A 71 -4.32 -4.51 -25.86
N THR A 72 -5.59 -4.35 -25.51
CA THR A 72 -6.69 -4.23 -26.50
C THR A 72 -6.75 -2.89 -27.21
N LEU A 73 -6.04 -1.87 -26.70
CA LEU A 73 -5.98 -0.54 -27.33
C LEU A 73 -5.22 -0.57 -28.66
N CYS A 74 -5.57 0.36 -29.57
CA CYS A 74 -4.78 0.57 -30.77
C CYS A 74 -3.35 1.03 -30.40
N GLU A 75 -2.37 0.72 -31.26
CA GLU A 75 -0.94 0.95 -31.01
C GLU A 75 -0.62 2.40 -30.60
N ARG A 76 -1.26 3.37 -31.24
CA ARG A 76 -1.07 4.79 -30.93
C ARG A 76 -1.57 5.14 -29.52
N ASP A 77 -2.75 4.70 -29.16
CA ASP A 77 -3.39 5.03 -27.88
C ASP A 77 -2.68 4.31 -26.73
N ARG A 78 -2.28 3.05 -26.95
CA ARG A 78 -1.43 2.28 -26.05
C ARG A 78 -0.10 2.99 -25.78
N ARG A 79 0.60 3.45 -26.83
CA ARG A 79 1.86 4.18 -26.69
C ARG A 79 1.72 5.46 -25.88
N ILE A 80 0.62 6.21 -26.07
CA ILE A 80 0.32 7.43 -25.28
C ILE A 80 0.20 7.09 -23.80
N ILE A 81 -0.57 6.08 -23.44
CA ILE A 81 -0.79 5.67 -22.05
C ILE A 81 0.50 5.15 -21.42
N LEU A 82 1.25 4.30 -22.11
CA LEU A 82 2.52 3.78 -21.60
C LEU A 82 3.52 4.89 -21.28
N LEU A 83 3.67 5.86 -22.19
CA LEU A 83 4.56 7.03 -22.00
C LEU A 83 4.04 7.97 -20.91
N ARG A 84 2.73 8.20 -20.86
CA ARG A 84 2.13 9.15 -19.93
C ARG A 84 2.21 8.68 -18.48
N PHE A 85 1.96 7.40 -18.23
CA PHE A 85 1.91 6.81 -16.90
C PHE A 85 3.13 5.96 -16.52
N GLY A 86 4.16 5.90 -17.37
CA GLY A 86 5.37 5.15 -17.07
C GLY A 86 5.17 3.64 -16.95
N ILE A 87 4.12 3.08 -17.57
CA ILE A 87 3.80 1.67 -17.48
C ILE A 87 4.84 0.86 -18.30
N GLY A 88 5.36 -0.21 -17.69
CA GLY A 88 6.39 -1.05 -18.35
C GLY A 88 7.82 -0.58 -18.13
N GLY A 89 8.07 0.22 -17.06
CA GLY A 89 9.42 0.64 -16.68
C GLY A 89 9.93 1.88 -17.41
N THR A 90 9.08 2.58 -18.16
CA THR A 90 9.37 3.89 -18.74
C THR A 90 9.14 4.99 -17.69
N HIS A 91 9.83 6.11 -17.82
CA HIS A 91 9.61 7.28 -16.97
C HIS A 91 8.26 7.93 -17.33
N GLU A 92 7.52 8.41 -16.32
CA GLU A 92 6.32 9.22 -16.56
C GLU A 92 6.66 10.49 -17.35
N ALA A 93 6.01 10.67 -18.49
CA ALA A 93 6.17 11.86 -19.30
C ALA A 93 4.97 12.81 -19.14
N THR A 94 5.21 14.11 -19.17
CA THR A 94 4.15 15.12 -19.16
C THR A 94 3.38 15.11 -20.49
N GLN A 95 2.13 15.65 -20.48
CA GLN A 95 1.34 15.79 -21.72
C GLN A 95 2.10 16.54 -22.81
N LYS A 96 2.92 17.52 -22.41
CA LYS A 96 3.73 18.32 -23.33
C LYS A 96 4.83 17.48 -23.98
N GLU A 97 5.58 16.72 -23.18
CA GLU A 97 6.63 15.84 -23.68
C GLU A 97 6.10 14.76 -24.61
N VAL A 98 4.95 14.15 -24.27
CA VAL A 98 4.28 13.19 -25.15
C VAL A 98 3.81 13.85 -26.44
N ALA A 99 3.31 15.08 -26.38
CA ALA A 99 2.91 15.85 -27.55
C ALA A 99 4.11 16.14 -28.48
N ASP A 100 5.23 16.57 -27.87
CA ASP A 100 6.48 16.86 -28.60
C ASP A 100 7.05 15.58 -29.25
N LEU A 101 7.04 14.44 -28.53
CA LEU A 101 7.49 13.15 -29.05
C LEU A 101 6.65 12.62 -30.22
N LEU A 102 5.34 12.88 -30.21
CA LEU A 102 4.42 12.41 -31.22
C LEU A 102 4.14 13.44 -32.34
N GLY A 103 4.68 14.66 -32.22
CA GLY A 103 4.51 15.73 -33.19
C GLY A 103 3.08 16.27 -33.27
N ILE A 104 2.34 16.25 -32.16
CA ILE A 104 0.93 16.70 -32.08
C ILE A 104 0.75 17.74 -30.97
N SER A 105 -0.39 18.45 -30.98
CA SER A 105 -0.63 19.47 -29.98
C SER A 105 -0.97 18.89 -28.60
N GLN A 106 -0.50 19.55 -27.52
CA GLN A 106 -0.83 19.18 -26.14
C GLN A 106 -2.33 19.08 -25.90
N SER A 107 -3.11 20.02 -26.45
CA SER A 107 -4.59 20.03 -26.33
C SER A 107 -5.22 18.77 -26.96
N TYR A 108 -4.61 18.23 -28.00
CA TYR A 108 -5.07 17.00 -28.62
C TYR A 108 -4.72 15.77 -27.76
N ILE A 109 -3.51 15.72 -27.18
CA ILE A 109 -3.13 14.69 -26.21
C ILE A 109 -4.10 14.67 -25.03
N SER A 110 -4.42 15.82 -24.43
CA SER A 110 -5.34 15.90 -23.30
C SER A 110 -6.74 15.33 -23.63
N ARG A 111 -7.24 15.58 -24.83
CA ARG A 111 -8.53 15.01 -25.29
C ARG A 111 -8.43 13.50 -25.55
N LEU A 112 -7.34 13.04 -26.14
CA LEU A 112 -7.08 11.62 -26.35
C LEU A 112 -6.98 10.87 -25.02
N GLU A 113 -6.21 11.37 -24.08
CA GLU A 113 -6.04 10.78 -22.74
C GLU A 113 -7.39 10.56 -22.05
N LYS A 114 -8.24 11.58 -22.01
CA LYS A 114 -9.59 11.46 -21.43
C LYS A 114 -10.43 10.38 -22.12
N ARG A 115 -10.38 10.32 -23.46
CA ARG A 115 -11.11 9.31 -24.22
C ARG A 115 -10.60 7.89 -23.95
N ILE A 116 -9.28 7.72 -23.92
CA ILE A 116 -8.65 6.42 -23.68
C ILE A 116 -8.98 5.94 -22.27
N ILE A 117 -8.86 6.82 -21.26
CA ILE A 117 -9.20 6.49 -19.87
C ILE A 117 -10.68 6.08 -19.75
N ALA A 118 -11.58 6.80 -20.41
CA ALA A 118 -13.01 6.45 -20.42
C ALA A 118 -13.23 5.07 -21.06
N HIS A 119 -12.54 4.76 -22.15
CA HIS A 119 -12.60 3.46 -22.81
C HIS A 119 -12.06 2.32 -21.90
N LEU A 120 -10.87 2.51 -21.31
CA LEU A 120 -10.30 1.55 -20.37
C LEU A 120 -11.23 1.28 -19.20
N ARG A 121 -11.85 2.33 -18.62
CA ARG A 121 -12.83 2.17 -17.54
C ARG A 121 -14.01 1.30 -17.98
N GLN A 122 -14.54 1.48 -19.19
CA GLN A 122 -15.64 0.66 -19.68
C GLN A 122 -15.22 -0.80 -19.89
N GLU A 123 -14.02 -1.05 -20.40
CA GLU A 123 -13.51 -2.42 -20.59
C GLU A 123 -13.28 -3.12 -19.25
N MET A 124 -12.70 -2.44 -18.26
CA MET A 124 -12.53 -3.00 -16.92
C MET A 124 -13.89 -3.33 -16.27
N LEU A 125 -14.89 -2.43 -16.36
CA LEU A 125 -16.22 -2.69 -15.82
C LEU A 125 -16.89 -3.91 -16.47
N LYS A 126 -16.70 -4.15 -17.76
CA LYS A 126 -17.20 -5.36 -18.44
C LYS A 126 -16.53 -6.62 -17.91
N GLN A 127 -15.22 -6.58 -17.67
CA GLN A 127 -14.46 -7.72 -17.14
C GLN A 127 -14.85 -8.06 -15.69
N MET A 128 -15.21 -7.05 -14.89
CA MET A 128 -15.68 -7.24 -13.52
C MET A 128 -17.11 -7.81 -13.44
N GLN A 129 -17.90 -7.73 -14.51
CA GLN A 129 -19.28 -8.24 -14.57
C GLN A 129 -19.40 -9.65 -15.17
N CYS A 130 -18.32 -10.19 -15.68
CA CYS A 130 -18.23 -11.57 -16.15
C CYS A 130 -17.68 -12.49 -15.06
#